data_cc5e493b39bad1cb302b0827cabc04ab
#
_entry.id   cc5e493b39bad1cb302b0827cabc04ab
#
_cell.length_a   1.000
_cell.length_b   1.000
_cell.length_c   1.000
_cell.angle_alpha   90.00
_cell.angle_beta   90.00
_cell.angle_gamma   90.00
#
_symmetry.space_group_name_H-M   'P 1'
#
loop_
_entity.id
_entity.type
_entity.pdbx_description
1 polymer ?
#
loop_
_entity_poly.entity_id
_entity_poly.type
_entity_poly.pdbx_seq_one_letter_code
_entity_poly.pdbx_strand_id
1 'polypeptide(L)'
;MKKVFFILTLALMCVMQVNAQNAKVDDKELVGVWIMESMQWKGEKKIVCGKEMGYTQFKYYGPDGEYACAIITMDKNGKCAVSPHEYGTYTFKDGWYSEMGREKIKDGMVLLDKNTVKGTWENKRFDIWKKVKMPEKLRKYLIDCCKTQNPPADIQQMMKQTIFK
;
A
#
# COMPACT_ATOMS: atom_id res chain seq x y z
N MET A 1 17.69 33.15 -38.19
CA MET A 1 18.14 32.86 -36.81
C MET A 1 17.02 32.55 -35.81
N LYS A 2 15.73 32.79 -36.09
CA LYS A 2 14.62 32.48 -35.11
C LYS A 2 14.12 31.01 -35.10
N LYS A 3 14.41 30.20 -36.11
CA LYS A 3 13.94 28.79 -36.21
C LYS A 3 14.83 27.79 -35.44
N VAL A 4 16.09 28.11 -35.19
CA VAL A 4 17.03 27.21 -34.47
C VAL A 4 16.78 27.22 -32.96
N PHE A 5 16.30 28.34 -32.42
CA PHE A 5 15.99 28.46 -30.99
C PHE A 5 14.78 27.62 -30.55
N PHE A 6 13.80 27.42 -31.46
CA PHE A 6 12.59 26.66 -31.14
C PHE A 6 12.83 25.14 -31.06
N ILE A 7 13.78 24.63 -31.83
CA ILE A 7 14.13 23.21 -31.82
C ILE A 7 14.93 22.82 -30.58
N LEU A 8 15.80 23.74 -30.10
CA LEU A 8 16.59 23.50 -28.89
C LEU A 8 15.71 23.46 -27.63
N THR A 9 14.65 24.28 -27.56
CA THR A 9 13.73 24.31 -26.41
C THR A 9 12.84 23.06 -26.35
N LEU A 10 12.44 22.51 -27.51
CA LEU A 10 11.67 21.26 -27.55
C LEU A 10 12.51 20.04 -27.16
N ALA A 11 13.79 20.01 -27.55
CA ALA A 11 14.71 18.93 -27.17
C ALA A 11 15.03 18.94 -25.68
N LEU A 12 15.06 20.11 -25.04
CA LEU A 12 15.32 20.23 -23.60
C LEU A 12 14.11 19.77 -22.75
N MET A 13 12.87 19.94 -23.25
CA MET A 13 11.67 19.47 -22.56
C MET A 13 11.48 17.93 -22.64
N CYS A 14 11.99 17.28 -23.69
CA CYS A 14 11.94 15.81 -23.79
C CYS A 14 12.94 15.10 -22.85
N VAL A 15 14.02 15.75 -22.46
CA VAL A 15 15.04 15.14 -21.57
C VAL A 15 14.60 15.13 -20.10
N MET A 16 13.67 16.00 -19.69
CA MET A 16 13.18 16.02 -18.30
C MET A 16 12.11 14.97 -17.98
N GLN A 17 11.55 14.28 -18.97
CA GLN A 17 10.53 13.24 -18.74
C GLN A 17 11.09 11.83 -18.63
N VAL A 18 12.37 11.59 -18.85
CA VAL A 18 12.97 10.23 -18.83
C VAL A 18 13.56 9.84 -17.49
N ASN A 19 13.75 10.78 -16.55
CA ASN A 19 14.38 10.48 -15.27
C ASN A 19 13.42 10.13 -14.11
N ALA A 20 12.12 9.95 -14.36
CA ALA A 20 11.17 9.53 -13.32
C ALA A 20 11.07 7.99 -13.16
N GLN A 21 11.86 7.21 -13.88
CA GLN A 21 11.64 5.77 -14.00
C GLN A 21 12.70 4.87 -13.37
N ASN A 22 13.58 5.32 -12.49
CA ASN A 22 14.44 4.36 -11.75
C ASN A 22 14.94 4.95 -10.43
N ALA A 23 14.09 5.51 -9.60
CA ALA A 23 14.43 5.62 -8.20
C ALA A 23 14.52 4.18 -7.66
N LYS A 24 15.74 3.70 -7.39
CA LYS A 24 15.93 2.49 -6.60
C LYS A 24 15.13 2.68 -5.32
N VAL A 25 14.08 1.90 -5.16
CA VAL A 25 13.30 1.92 -3.92
C VAL A 25 14.21 1.38 -2.83
N ASP A 26 14.56 2.22 -1.86
CA ASP A 26 15.27 1.78 -0.66
C ASP A 26 14.28 0.95 0.18
N ASP A 27 14.73 -0.20 0.67
CA ASP A 27 13.95 -1.08 1.55
C ASP A 27 13.28 -0.31 2.70
N LYS A 28 13.95 0.74 3.20
CA LYS A 28 13.46 1.61 4.26
C LYS A 28 12.22 2.43 3.89
N GLU A 29 11.99 2.71 2.61
CA GLU A 29 10.83 3.47 2.18
C GLU A 29 9.53 2.66 2.30
N LEU A 30 9.62 1.32 2.18
CA LEU A 30 8.47 0.45 2.37
C LEU A 30 8.09 0.29 3.84
N VAL A 31 9.06 0.44 4.76
CA VAL A 31 8.81 0.29 6.20
C VAL A 31 7.69 1.22 6.68
N GLY A 32 6.70 0.65 7.37
CA GLY A 32 5.58 1.40 7.95
C GLY A 32 4.24 0.70 7.78
N VAL A 33 3.18 1.48 7.93
CA VAL A 33 1.80 1.02 7.84
C VAL A 33 1.17 1.53 6.55
N TRP A 34 0.49 0.64 5.85
CA TRP A 34 -0.15 0.91 4.57
C TRP A 34 -1.60 0.45 4.59
N ILE A 35 -2.48 1.29 4.05
CA ILE A 35 -3.91 0.99 3.90
C ILE A 35 -4.24 0.95 2.40
N MET A 36 -4.97 -0.05 1.97
CA MET A 36 -5.42 -0.17 0.58
C MET A 36 -6.40 0.94 0.24
N GLU A 37 -6.07 1.77 -0.74
CA GLU A 37 -6.95 2.81 -1.27
C GLU A 37 -7.86 2.26 -2.38
N SER A 38 -7.33 1.38 -3.21
CA SER A 38 -8.10 0.79 -4.30
C SER A 38 -7.46 -0.49 -4.81
N MET A 39 -8.28 -1.29 -5.47
CA MET A 39 -7.85 -2.46 -6.22
C MET A 39 -8.54 -2.50 -7.59
N GLN A 40 -7.90 -3.16 -8.54
CA GLN A 40 -8.44 -3.34 -9.89
C GLN A 40 -7.96 -4.67 -10.47
N TRP A 41 -8.87 -5.51 -10.88
CA TRP A 41 -8.56 -6.67 -11.70
C TRP A 41 -8.39 -6.26 -13.16
N LYS A 42 -7.52 -6.95 -13.88
CA LYS A 42 -7.27 -6.67 -15.30
C LYS A 42 -8.56 -6.81 -16.10
N GLY A 43 -8.93 -5.75 -16.81
CA GLY A 43 -10.18 -5.70 -17.59
C GLY A 43 -11.42 -5.31 -16.80
N GLU A 44 -11.33 -5.12 -15.48
CA GLU A 44 -12.45 -4.75 -14.63
C GLU A 44 -12.38 -3.26 -14.20
N LYS A 45 -13.48 -2.77 -13.63
CA LYS A 45 -13.52 -1.43 -13.07
C LYS A 45 -12.70 -1.37 -11.77
N LYS A 46 -12.08 -0.21 -11.55
CA LYS A 46 -11.40 0.09 -10.28
C LYS A 46 -12.41 0.08 -9.13
N ILE A 47 -12.08 -0.64 -8.06
CA ILE A 47 -12.81 -0.66 -6.80
C ILE A 47 -12.08 0.27 -5.82
N VAL A 48 -12.79 1.28 -5.32
CA VAL A 48 -12.27 2.22 -4.29
C VAL A 48 -12.60 1.65 -2.92
N CYS A 49 -11.58 1.39 -2.12
CA CYS A 49 -11.70 0.90 -0.76
C CYS A 49 -11.95 2.06 0.22
N GLY A 50 -12.40 1.76 1.42
CA GLY A 50 -12.58 2.74 2.48
C GLY A 50 -14.01 2.83 2.99
N LYS A 51 -14.40 4.01 3.46
CA LYS A 51 -15.65 4.23 4.22
C LYS A 51 -16.91 3.83 3.45
N GLU A 52 -17.03 4.24 2.20
CA GLU A 52 -18.24 3.97 1.40
C GLU A 52 -18.42 2.48 1.11
N MET A 53 -17.32 1.80 0.85
CA MET A 53 -17.34 0.35 0.63
C MET A 53 -17.42 -0.44 1.94
N GLY A 54 -17.05 0.14 3.08
CA GLY A 54 -16.92 -0.56 4.36
C GLY A 54 -15.84 -1.65 4.32
N TYR A 55 -14.83 -1.50 3.47
CA TYR A 55 -13.77 -2.49 3.25
C TYR A 55 -12.44 -1.82 2.97
N THR A 56 -11.38 -2.34 3.56
CA THR A 56 -9.99 -2.07 3.17
C THR A 56 -9.08 -3.20 3.66
N GLN A 57 -7.80 -3.12 3.30
CA GLN A 57 -6.77 -3.98 3.85
C GLN A 57 -5.70 -3.14 4.52
N PHE A 58 -5.12 -3.70 5.57
CA PHE A 58 -3.98 -3.20 6.31
C PHE A 58 -2.77 -4.05 5.95
N LYS A 59 -1.62 -3.40 5.70
CA LYS A 59 -0.31 -4.04 5.64
C LYS A 59 0.67 -3.32 6.57
N TYR A 60 1.48 -4.08 7.25
CA TYR A 60 2.61 -3.59 8.04
C TYR A 60 3.90 -4.21 7.51
N TYR A 61 4.89 -3.37 7.31
CA TYR A 61 6.25 -3.75 6.98
C TYR A 61 7.16 -3.23 8.07
N GLY A 62 7.71 -4.13 8.90
CA GLY A 62 8.65 -3.82 9.97
C GLY A 62 10.06 -3.58 9.45
N PRO A 63 10.88 -2.82 10.19
CA PRO A 63 12.27 -2.55 9.81
C PRO A 63 13.18 -3.78 9.88
N ASP A 64 12.73 -4.81 10.56
CA ASP A 64 13.39 -6.11 10.75
C ASP A 64 12.89 -7.19 9.76
N GLY A 65 12.04 -6.79 8.79
CA GLY A 65 11.45 -7.71 7.83
C GLY A 65 10.15 -8.36 8.30
N GLU A 66 9.60 -7.94 9.45
CA GLU A 66 8.27 -8.37 9.90
C GLU A 66 7.20 -7.93 8.91
N TYR A 67 6.23 -8.80 8.66
CA TYR A 67 5.09 -8.57 7.78
C TYR A 67 3.79 -8.98 8.44
N ALA A 68 2.78 -8.12 8.37
CA ALA A 68 1.42 -8.44 8.77
C ALA A 68 0.40 -7.88 7.76
N CYS A 69 -0.63 -8.65 7.48
CA CYS A 69 -1.75 -8.25 6.64
C CYS A 69 -3.08 -8.65 7.27
N ALA A 70 -4.02 -7.72 7.29
CA ALA A 70 -5.38 -7.97 7.77
C ALA A 70 -6.41 -7.30 6.85
N ILE A 71 -7.59 -7.92 6.76
CA ILE A 71 -8.78 -7.35 6.15
C ILE A 71 -9.53 -6.60 7.24
N ILE A 72 -9.95 -5.37 6.95
CA ILE A 72 -10.73 -4.55 7.86
C ILE A 72 -12.05 -4.20 7.18
N THR A 73 -13.15 -4.52 7.83
CA THR A 73 -14.49 -4.20 7.36
C THR A 73 -15.20 -3.27 8.34
N MET A 74 -16.15 -2.50 7.84
CA MET A 74 -17.05 -1.66 8.62
C MET A 74 -18.48 -1.88 8.12
N ASP A 75 -19.37 -2.29 9.01
CA ASP A 75 -20.77 -2.47 8.68
C ASP A 75 -21.53 -1.12 8.59
N LYS A 76 -22.79 -1.18 8.15
CA LYS A 76 -23.68 -0.01 8.03
C LYS A 76 -23.94 0.72 9.36
N ASN A 77 -23.72 0.08 10.49
CA ASN A 77 -23.85 0.66 11.83
C ASN A 77 -22.51 1.26 12.30
N GLY A 78 -21.47 1.18 11.47
CA GLY A 78 -20.12 1.67 11.78
C GLY A 78 -19.34 0.75 12.71
N LYS A 79 -19.76 -0.51 12.90
CA LYS A 79 -18.99 -1.50 13.67
C LYS A 79 -17.88 -2.06 12.77
N CYS A 80 -16.63 -1.95 13.24
CA CYS A 80 -15.49 -2.50 12.53
C CYS A 80 -15.20 -3.93 12.98
N ALA A 81 -14.79 -4.76 12.02
CA ALA A 81 -14.26 -6.10 12.26
C ALA A 81 -12.87 -6.21 11.60
N VAL A 82 -12.01 -7.04 12.17
CA VAL A 82 -10.67 -7.33 11.67
C VAL A 82 -10.57 -8.81 11.41
N SER A 83 -10.29 -9.19 10.19
CA SER A 83 -10.00 -10.57 9.80
C SER A 83 -8.52 -10.70 9.52
N PRO A 84 -7.78 -11.46 10.34
CA PRO A 84 -6.37 -11.76 10.06
C PRO A 84 -6.24 -12.40 8.70
N HIS A 85 -5.22 -12.01 7.95
CA HIS A 85 -4.96 -12.60 6.64
C HIS A 85 -3.60 -13.29 6.60
N GLU A 86 -2.53 -12.57 6.92
CA GLU A 86 -1.16 -13.10 6.88
C GLU A 86 -0.30 -12.48 7.98
N TYR A 87 0.65 -13.28 8.49
CA TYR A 87 1.70 -12.83 9.41
C TYR A 87 2.98 -13.61 9.17
N GLY A 88 4.11 -12.91 9.06
CA GLY A 88 5.42 -13.55 8.84
C GLY A 88 6.48 -12.54 8.45
N THR A 89 7.17 -12.79 7.37
CA THR A 89 8.27 -11.94 6.90
C THR A 89 8.07 -11.48 5.47
N TYR A 90 8.71 -10.36 5.12
CA TYR A 90 8.83 -9.89 3.74
C TYR A 90 10.29 -9.67 3.36
N THR A 91 10.56 -9.65 2.08
CA THR A 91 11.82 -9.17 1.51
C THR A 91 11.54 -8.19 0.38
N PHE A 92 12.31 -7.12 0.33
CA PHE A 92 12.26 -6.15 -0.76
C PHE A 92 13.69 -5.70 -1.08
N LYS A 93 14.17 -6.04 -2.26
CA LYS A 93 15.53 -5.70 -2.69
C LYS A 93 15.62 -5.58 -4.21
N ASP A 94 16.20 -4.49 -4.68
CA ASP A 94 16.44 -4.25 -6.12
C ASP A 94 15.18 -4.40 -6.99
N GLY A 95 14.01 -4.02 -6.44
CA GLY A 95 12.70 -4.14 -7.09
C GLY A 95 12.11 -5.57 -7.04
N TRP A 96 12.76 -6.52 -6.38
CA TRP A 96 12.21 -7.84 -6.13
C TRP A 96 11.51 -7.87 -4.78
N TYR A 97 10.24 -8.20 -4.81
CA TYR A 97 9.37 -8.28 -3.64
C TYR A 97 8.93 -9.72 -3.37
N SER A 98 8.91 -10.11 -2.09
CA SER A 98 8.33 -11.36 -1.62
C SER A 98 7.73 -11.16 -0.23
N GLU A 99 6.61 -11.78 0.03
CA GLU A 99 6.00 -11.90 1.35
C GLU A 99 5.74 -13.37 1.67
N MET A 100 5.81 -13.74 2.95
CA MET A 100 5.52 -15.08 3.44
C MET A 100 6.40 -16.19 2.81
N GLY A 101 7.62 -15.85 2.39
CA GLY A 101 8.51 -16.82 1.71
C GLY A 101 8.04 -17.26 0.32
N ARG A 102 7.06 -16.57 -0.27
CA ARG A 102 6.58 -16.85 -1.63
C ARG A 102 7.62 -16.51 -2.68
N GLU A 103 7.36 -16.90 -3.92
CA GLU A 103 8.19 -16.54 -5.07
C GLU A 103 8.35 -15.02 -5.16
N LYS A 104 9.58 -14.60 -5.48
CA LYS A 104 9.90 -13.17 -5.65
C LYS A 104 9.28 -12.64 -6.93
N ILE A 105 8.62 -11.51 -6.84
CA ILE A 105 7.97 -10.85 -7.97
C ILE A 105 8.77 -9.58 -8.30
N LYS A 106 9.26 -9.48 -9.54
CA LYS A 106 9.90 -8.26 -10.03
C LYS A 106 8.84 -7.16 -10.18
N ASP A 107 9.14 -5.99 -9.63
CA ASP A 107 8.22 -4.85 -9.59
C ASP A 107 6.84 -5.16 -8.99
N GLY A 108 6.78 -6.19 -8.11
CA GLY A 108 5.57 -6.55 -7.38
C GLY A 108 5.07 -5.44 -6.45
N MET A 109 6.00 -4.61 -5.96
CA MET A 109 5.71 -3.36 -5.23
C MET A 109 6.52 -2.23 -5.83
N VAL A 110 5.86 -1.16 -6.27
CA VAL A 110 6.49 0.02 -6.89
C VAL A 110 6.05 1.27 -6.15
N LEU A 111 7.00 2.01 -5.57
CA LEU A 111 6.73 3.33 -5.00
C LEU A 111 6.39 4.31 -6.12
N LEU A 112 5.19 4.88 -6.06
CA LEU A 112 4.77 5.97 -6.94
C LEU A 112 5.20 7.32 -6.36
N ASP A 113 5.19 7.44 -5.03
CA ASP A 113 5.74 8.53 -4.23
C ASP A 113 6.02 8.04 -2.80
N LYS A 114 6.54 8.91 -1.92
CA LYS A 114 6.91 8.56 -0.52
C LYS A 114 5.77 7.98 0.34
N ASN A 115 4.53 8.15 -0.10
CA ASN A 115 3.33 7.72 0.63
C ASN A 115 2.40 6.85 -0.20
N THR A 116 2.76 6.49 -1.43
CA THR A 116 1.92 5.73 -2.35
C THR A 116 2.70 4.59 -2.99
N VAL A 117 2.17 3.39 -2.85
CA VAL A 117 2.73 2.18 -3.47
C VAL A 117 1.69 1.55 -4.37
N LYS A 118 2.13 1.07 -5.53
CA LYS A 118 1.38 0.19 -6.40
C LYS A 118 1.85 -1.24 -6.19
N GLY A 119 0.94 -2.11 -5.77
CA GLY A 119 1.14 -3.55 -5.75
C GLY A 119 0.66 -4.18 -7.06
N THR A 120 1.35 -5.24 -7.50
CA THR A 120 0.98 -5.99 -8.70
C THR A 120 1.02 -7.49 -8.39
N TRP A 121 -0.06 -8.20 -8.66
CA TRP A 121 -0.17 -9.64 -8.44
C TRP A 121 -0.39 -10.37 -9.76
N GLU A 122 0.53 -11.24 -10.13
CA GLU A 122 0.45 -12.10 -11.32
C GLU A 122 0.02 -11.38 -12.61
N ASN A 123 0.28 -10.07 -12.73
CA ASN A 123 -0.22 -9.22 -13.82
C ASN A 123 -1.76 -9.25 -14.00
N LYS A 124 -2.48 -9.71 -12.98
CA LYS A 124 -3.95 -9.82 -13.01
C LYS A 124 -4.65 -8.79 -12.12
N ARG A 125 -4.00 -8.37 -11.00
CA ARG A 125 -4.56 -7.40 -10.07
C ARG A 125 -3.56 -6.31 -9.76
N PHE A 126 -4.04 -5.09 -9.66
CA PHE A 126 -3.29 -3.90 -9.26
C PHE A 126 -3.94 -3.30 -8.02
N ASP A 127 -3.12 -3.02 -7.02
CA ASP A 127 -3.55 -2.41 -5.76
C ASP A 127 -2.83 -1.08 -5.57
N ILE A 128 -3.53 -0.07 -5.07
CA ILE A 128 -2.92 1.18 -4.61
C ILE A 128 -3.02 1.22 -3.09
N TRP A 129 -1.87 1.46 -2.47
CA TRP A 129 -1.70 1.53 -1.03
C TRP A 129 -1.22 2.90 -0.62
N LYS A 130 -1.77 3.43 0.46
CA LYS A 130 -1.35 4.71 1.06
C LYS A 130 -0.68 4.47 2.39
N LYS A 131 0.50 5.09 2.58
CA LYS A 131 1.19 5.10 3.87
C LYS A 131 0.43 5.97 4.85
N VAL A 132 0.19 5.45 6.04
CA VAL A 132 -0.58 6.16 7.07
C VAL A 132 0.20 6.25 8.37
N LYS A 133 0.07 7.38 9.06
CA LYS A 133 0.45 7.49 10.47
C LYS A 133 -0.65 6.85 11.30
N MET A 134 -0.31 5.77 11.98
CA MET A 134 -1.26 5.01 12.79
C MET A 134 -0.88 5.10 14.27
N PRO A 135 -1.86 5.32 15.19
CA PRO A 135 -1.60 5.23 16.64
C PRO A 135 -0.97 3.88 16.99
N GLU A 136 0.04 3.89 17.84
CA GLU A 136 0.78 2.67 18.17
C GLU A 136 -0.11 1.56 18.74
N LYS A 137 -1.05 1.92 19.59
CA LYS A 137 -2.03 0.98 20.16
C LYS A 137 -2.85 0.28 19.07
N LEU A 138 -3.30 1.03 18.04
CA LEU A 138 -4.03 0.45 16.91
C LEU A 138 -3.14 -0.42 16.05
N ARG A 139 -1.92 0.06 15.73
CA ARG A 139 -0.94 -0.71 14.96
C ARG A 139 -0.62 -2.04 15.63
N LYS A 140 -0.27 -2.02 16.92
CA LYS A 140 0.02 -3.22 17.70
C LYS A 140 -1.16 -4.17 17.70
N TYR A 141 -2.38 -3.64 17.95
CA TYR A 141 -3.58 -4.46 17.90
C TYR A 141 -3.75 -5.14 16.52
N LEU A 142 -3.58 -4.43 15.41
CA LEU A 142 -3.75 -5.00 14.08
C LEU A 142 -2.68 -6.04 13.74
N ILE A 143 -1.45 -5.87 14.20
CA ILE A 143 -0.38 -6.87 14.08
C ILE A 143 -0.72 -8.11 14.91
N ASP A 144 -1.20 -7.92 16.15
CA ASP A 144 -1.53 -8.99 17.08
C ASP A 144 -2.92 -9.61 16.81
N CYS A 145 -3.72 -9.04 15.92
CA CYS A 145 -5.12 -9.40 15.68
C CYS A 145 -5.34 -10.84 15.18
N CYS A 146 -4.28 -11.53 14.78
CA CYS A 146 -4.34 -12.95 14.46
C CYS A 146 -4.92 -13.82 15.60
N LYS A 147 -5.15 -13.21 16.78
CA LYS A 147 -5.65 -13.89 17.98
C LYS A 147 -7.07 -13.49 18.40
N THR A 148 -7.60 -12.36 17.92
CA THR A 148 -8.92 -11.86 18.38
C THR A 148 -9.73 -11.27 17.22
N GLN A 149 -10.94 -11.78 17.01
CA GLN A 149 -11.81 -11.37 15.89
C GLN A 149 -12.61 -10.08 16.18
N ASN A 150 -12.79 -9.68 17.44
CA ASN A 150 -13.60 -8.53 17.82
C ASN A 150 -12.75 -7.47 18.52
N PRO A 151 -12.46 -6.35 17.85
CA PRO A 151 -11.68 -5.27 18.46
C PRO A 151 -12.46 -4.60 19.61
N PRO A 152 -11.78 -4.28 20.73
CA PRO A 152 -12.35 -3.49 21.83
C PRO A 152 -12.91 -2.14 21.37
N ALA A 153 -13.80 -1.54 22.16
CA ALA A 153 -14.52 -0.32 21.77
C ALA A 153 -13.58 0.86 21.41
N ASP A 154 -12.50 1.03 22.13
CA ASP A 154 -11.50 2.08 21.86
C ASP A 154 -10.74 1.83 20.54
N ILE A 155 -10.44 0.58 20.22
CA ILE A 155 -9.86 0.20 18.92
C ILE A 155 -10.86 0.43 17.80
N GLN A 156 -12.14 0.14 18.00
CA GLN A 156 -13.23 0.45 17.07
C GLN A 156 -13.22 1.95 16.70
N GLN A 157 -13.15 2.81 17.71
CA GLN A 157 -13.11 4.26 17.51
C GLN A 157 -11.85 4.69 16.74
N MET A 158 -10.67 4.16 17.11
CA MET A 158 -9.42 4.45 16.41
C MET A 158 -9.47 4.03 14.94
N MET A 159 -10.03 2.86 14.62
CA MET A 159 -10.18 2.39 13.24
C MET A 159 -11.04 3.34 12.42
N LYS A 160 -12.19 3.77 12.96
CA LYS A 160 -13.07 4.75 12.28
C LYS A 160 -12.34 6.05 11.96
N GLN A 161 -11.60 6.58 12.93
CA GLN A 161 -10.88 7.85 12.81
C GLN A 161 -9.63 7.78 11.91
N THR A 162 -8.98 6.62 11.81
CA THR A 162 -7.70 6.48 11.12
C THR A 162 -7.85 5.86 9.73
N ILE A 163 -8.70 4.86 9.60
CA ILE A 163 -8.81 4.01 8.41
C ILE A 163 -10.02 4.39 7.56
N PHE A 164 -11.16 4.64 8.19
CA PHE A 164 -12.42 4.97 7.51
C PHE A 164 -12.78 6.47 7.63
N LYS A 165 -11.81 7.32 7.37
CA LYS A 165 -11.97 8.79 7.35
C LYS A 165 -13.00 9.26 6.33
#